data_e71404e736faf7ccd4034c55453b877a
#
_entry.id   e71404e736faf7ccd4034c55453b877a
#
_cell.length_a   1.000
_cell.length_b   1.000
_cell.length_c   1.000
_cell.angle_alpha   90.00
_cell.angle_beta   90.00
_cell.angle_gamma   90.00
#
_symmetry.space_group_name_H-M   'P 1'
#
loop_
_entity.id
_entity.type
_entity.pdbx_description
1 polymer ?
#
loop_
_entity_poly.entity_id
_entity_poly.type
_entity_poly.pdbx_seq_one_letter_code
_entity_poly.pdbx_strand_id
1 'polypeptide(L)'
;MIKYFFTSESVSEGHPDKVSDQISDAILDSILTQDPYARVAAETLTNTGLVVLAGEITTTANVDYIHVARETIKRIGYDNTEYGIDYKGCAVLVAYDKQSPDIAQGVDRASDDYLNQGAGDQGLMFGYACDETQTLMPLPIYLSHRIMQRQAQLRHDGRLPWLRPDAKSQVTIRYEDGKPHSIDTVVLSTQHSPEMTLDAIREAAIEEIIKPILPKELVKGNIKYLVNPTGRFVIGGPQGDCGLTGRKIIVDTYGGAAPHGGGAFSGKDPSKVDRSAAYAGRYVAKNIVAAGLASKCLIQISYAIGVAQPTSVWITTYGTGKISDEKISELVMKHFDLRPKGIVQMLDLLRPIYEKTAAYGHFGREEPDFTWEATDKAEALRADAGL
;
A
#
# COMPACT_ATOMS: atom_id res chain seq x y z
N MET A 1 -7.44 -21.27 26.16
CA MET A 1 -6.79 -21.17 24.82
C MET A 1 -7.82 -20.67 23.83
N ILE A 2 -7.68 -19.40 23.42
CA ILE A 2 -8.55 -18.77 22.41
C ILE A 2 -7.97 -19.13 21.05
N LYS A 3 -8.80 -19.76 20.19
CA LYS A 3 -8.42 -20.14 18.82
C LYS A 3 -9.32 -19.42 17.84
N TYR A 4 -8.72 -18.81 16.82
CA TYR A 4 -9.44 -18.17 15.72
C TYR A 4 -8.64 -18.23 14.42
N PHE A 5 -9.32 -17.98 13.31
CA PHE A 5 -8.71 -17.84 12.00
C PHE A 5 -8.78 -16.38 11.58
N PHE A 6 -7.72 -15.90 10.95
CA PHE A 6 -7.69 -14.58 10.35
C PHE A 6 -7.11 -14.65 8.94
N THR A 7 -7.74 -13.93 8.02
CA THR A 7 -7.43 -13.99 6.60
C THR A 7 -7.16 -12.60 6.04
N SER A 8 -6.13 -12.48 5.23
CA SER A 8 -5.89 -11.30 4.39
C SER A 8 -5.67 -11.71 2.95
N GLU A 9 -5.94 -10.78 2.04
CA GLU A 9 -5.71 -10.95 0.61
C GLU A 9 -4.73 -9.91 0.07
N SER A 10 -4.10 -10.22 -1.06
CA SER A 10 -3.33 -9.29 -1.87
C SER A 10 -3.61 -9.53 -3.34
N VAL A 11 -3.23 -8.57 -4.17
CA VAL A 11 -3.37 -8.65 -5.62
C VAL A 11 -2.05 -8.30 -6.29
N SER A 12 -1.85 -8.82 -7.50
CA SER A 12 -0.64 -8.56 -8.29
C SER A 12 -0.62 -7.15 -8.88
N GLU A 13 0.52 -6.74 -9.38
CA GLU A 13 0.69 -5.48 -10.13
C GLU A 13 -0.19 -5.41 -11.39
N GLY A 14 -0.60 -6.57 -11.94
CA GLY A 14 -1.47 -6.66 -13.11
C GLY A 14 -2.96 -6.69 -12.79
N HIS A 15 -3.37 -6.68 -11.52
CA HIS A 15 -4.77 -6.53 -11.15
C HIS A 15 -5.29 -5.16 -11.63
N PRO A 16 -6.51 -5.07 -12.19
CA PRO A 16 -7.02 -3.82 -12.79
C PRO A 16 -6.90 -2.60 -11.88
N ASP A 17 -7.30 -2.71 -10.61
CA ASP A 17 -7.21 -1.60 -9.67
C ASP A 17 -5.75 -1.22 -9.40
N LYS A 18 -4.83 -2.20 -9.36
CA LYS A 18 -3.40 -1.93 -9.18
C LYS A 18 -2.71 -1.38 -10.42
N VAL A 19 -3.17 -1.72 -11.60
CA VAL A 19 -2.75 -1.05 -12.84
C VAL A 19 -3.10 0.44 -12.75
N SER A 20 -4.32 0.77 -12.33
CA SER A 20 -4.78 2.15 -12.14
C SER A 20 -3.97 2.90 -11.07
N ASP A 21 -3.72 2.28 -9.91
CA ASP A 21 -2.88 2.85 -8.85
C ASP A 21 -1.47 3.14 -9.33
N GLN A 22 -0.84 2.22 -10.05
CA GLN A 22 0.52 2.39 -10.57
C GLN A 22 0.61 3.49 -11.62
N ILE A 23 -0.39 3.62 -12.50
CA ILE A 23 -0.42 4.72 -13.48
C ILE A 23 -0.56 6.06 -12.75
N SER A 24 -1.45 6.16 -11.78
CA SER A 24 -1.66 7.40 -11.00
C SER A 24 -0.38 7.80 -10.24
N ASP A 25 0.34 6.87 -9.62
CA ASP A 25 1.59 7.17 -8.92
C ASP A 25 2.78 7.39 -9.87
N ALA A 26 2.82 6.77 -11.04
CA ALA A 26 3.82 7.08 -12.06
C ALA A 26 3.67 8.52 -12.59
N ILE A 27 2.44 8.98 -12.77
CA ILE A 27 2.15 10.37 -13.13
C ILE A 27 2.59 11.32 -12.02
N LEU A 28 2.27 11.00 -10.76
CA LEU A 28 2.72 11.78 -9.61
C LEU A 28 4.25 11.89 -9.58
N ASP A 29 4.99 10.79 -9.70
CA ASP A 29 6.45 10.79 -9.67
C ASP A 29 7.04 11.58 -10.83
N SER A 30 6.47 11.48 -12.03
CA SER A 30 6.90 12.25 -13.19
C SER A 30 6.74 13.76 -12.98
N ILE A 31 5.70 14.19 -12.28
CA ILE A 31 5.48 15.58 -11.91
C ILE A 31 6.46 16.01 -10.82
N LEU A 32 6.57 15.24 -9.73
CA LEU A 32 7.45 15.58 -8.59
C LEU A 32 8.93 15.66 -8.98
N THR A 33 9.36 14.93 -9.99
CA THR A 33 10.72 15.01 -10.54
C THR A 33 11.05 16.43 -11.05
N GLN A 34 10.06 17.16 -11.57
CA GLN A 34 10.21 18.51 -12.12
C GLN A 34 9.69 19.59 -11.17
N ASP A 35 8.69 19.29 -10.39
CA ASP A 35 8.00 20.23 -9.48
C ASP A 35 7.66 19.54 -8.15
N PRO A 36 8.57 19.54 -7.17
CA PRO A 36 8.35 18.88 -5.87
C PRO A 36 7.17 19.43 -5.07
N TYR A 37 6.74 20.66 -5.37
CA TYR A 37 5.63 21.33 -4.68
C TYR A 37 4.30 21.28 -5.44
N ALA A 38 4.22 20.49 -6.50
CA ALA A 38 3.00 20.31 -7.26
C ALA A 38 1.84 19.81 -6.39
N ARG A 39 0.62 20.21 -6.74
CA ARG A 39 -0.62 19.70 -6.16
C ARG A 39 -1.20 18.68 -7.13
N VAL A 40 -1.29 17.45 -6.72
CA VAL A 40 -1.69 16.32 -7.57
C VAL A 40 -2.73 15.47 -6.87
N ALA A 41 -3.84 15.27 -7.57
CA ALA A 41 -4.86 14.28 -7.26
C ALA A 41 -5.21 13.57 -8.58
N ALA A 42 -4.38 12.60 -8.96
CA ALA A 42 -4.49 11.87 -10.22
C ALA A 42 -5.29 10.58 -10.03
N GLU A 43 -6.40 10.47 -10.71
CA GLU A 43 -7.26 9.30 -10.74
C GLU A 43 -7.15 8.61 -12.10
N THR A 44 -7.20 7.30 -12.11
CA THR A 44 -7.10 6.48 -13.32
C THR A 44 -8.22 5.45 -13.34
N LEU A 45 -8.88 5.31 -14.48
CA LEU A 45 -9.76 4.20 -14.81
C LEU A 45 -9.10 3.37 -15.91
N THR A 46 -9.10 2.05 -15.76
CA THR A 46 -8.65 1.11 -16.79
C THR A 46 -9.76 0.13 -17.13
N ASN A 47 -9.93 -0.13 -18.42
CA ASN A 47 -10.89 -1.12 -18.94
C ASN A 47 -10.32 -1.73 -20.22
N THR A 48 -11.09 -2.59 -20.92
CA THR A 48 -10.66 -3.19 -22.17
C THR A 48 -10.20 -2.13 -23.18
N GLY A 49 -8.91 -2.14 -23.51
CA GLY A 49 -8.31 -1.23 -24.48
C GLY A 49 -8.39 0.26 -24.16
N LEU A 50 -8.73 0.63 -22.93
CA LEU A 50 -9.01 2.02 -22.54
C LEU A 50 -8.35 2.39 -21.20
N VAL A 51 -7.74 3.58 -21.16
CA VAL A 51 -7.31 4.28 -19.95
C VAL A 51 -7.93 5.67 -19.94
N VAL A 52 -8.51 6.07 -18.83
CA VAL A 52 -8.97 7.43 -18.59
C VAL A 52 -8.20 8.01 -17.41
N LEU A 53 -7.53 9.12 -17.65
CA LEU A 53 -6.79 9.90 -16.65
C LEU A 53 -7.64 11.14 -16.32
N ALA A 54 -8.04 11.27 -15.06
CA ALA A 54 -8.86 12.38 -14.60
C ALA A 54 -8.39 12.86 -13.23
N GLY A 55 -8.88 14.00 -12.77
CA GLY A 55 -8.54 14.57 -11.48
C GLY A 55 -8.03 15.99 -11.59
N GLU A 56 -7.36 16.48 -10.56
CA GLU A 56 -6.88 17.86 -10.46
C GLU A 56 -5.35 17.89 -10.32
N ILE A 57 -4.71 18.66 -11.18
CA ILE A 57 -3.26 18.87 -11.17
C ILE A 57 -2.95 20.36 -11.32
N THR A 58 -2.20 20.91 -10.34
CA THR A 58 -1.62 22.24 -10.42
C THR A 58 -0.11 22.09 -10.32
N THR A 59 0.59 22.35 -11.41
CA THR A 59 2.04 22.17 -11.53
C THR A 59 2.66 23.06 -12.58
N THR A 60 3.96 23.31 -12.44
CA THR A 60 4.81 23.90 -13.48
C THR A 60 5.49 22.84 -14.35
N ALA A 61 5.37 21.56 -14.00
CA ALA A 61 5.96 20.46 -14.75
C ALA A 61 5.29 20.29 -16.13
N ASN A 62 6.07 19.85 -17.10
CA ASN A 62 5.57 19.46 -18.42
C ASN A 62 5.73 17.94 -18.57
N VAL A 63 4.63 17.20 -18.49
CA VAL A 63 4.61 15.73 -18.50
C VAL A 63 3.76 15.22 -19.66
N ASP A 64 4.29 14.27 -20.41
CA ASP A 64 3.54 13.49 -21.37
C ASP A 64 2.79 12.35 -20.62
N TYR A 65 1.59 12.65 -20.16
CA TYR A 65 0.75 11.72 -19.40
C TYR A 65 0.43 10.43 -20.16
N ILE A 66 0.25 10.53 -21.49
CA ILE A 66 -0.04 9.38 -22.34
C ILE A 66 1.17 8.45 -22.37
N HIS A 67 2.36 8.99 -22.54
CA HIS A 67 3.60 8.22 -22.52
C HIS A 67 3.82 7.53 -21.17
N VAL A 68 3.63 8.25 -20.06
CA VAL A 68 3.79 7.68 -18.70
C VAL A 68 2.81 6.51 -18.47
N ALA A 69 1.55 6.67 -18.85
CA ALA A 69 0.55 5.60 -18.73
C ALA A 69 0.95 4.35 -19.55
N ARG A 70 1.41 4.55 -20.79
CA ARG A 70 1.82 3.45 -21.68
C ARG A 70 3.05 2.71 -21.16
N GLU A 71 4.08 3.42 -20.69
CA GLU A 71 5.29 2.80 -20.12
C GLU A 71 4.98 2.04 -18.83
N THR A 72 4.04 2.52 -18.02
CA THR A 72 3.56 1.78 -16.84
C THR A 72 2.88 0.47 -17.23
N ILE A 73 1.95 0.51 -18.20
CA ILE A 73 1.25 -0.68 -18.72
C ILE A 73 2.24 -1.69 -19.30
N LYS A 74 3.25 -1.21 -20.05
CA LYS A 74 4.32 -2.03 -20.61
C LYS A 74 5.15 -2.71 -19.53
N ARG A 75 5.58 -1.95 -18.52
CA ARG A 75 6.38 -2.48 -17.39
C ARG A 75 5.62 -3.56 -16.61
N ILE A 76 4.32 -3.41 -16.43
CA ILE A 76 3.47 -4.42 -15.77
C ILE A 76 3.42 -5.70 -16.60
N GLY A 77 3.55 -5.63 -17.93
CA GLY A 77 3.57 -6.78 -18.84
C GLY A 77 2.32 -6.93 -19.69
N TYR A 78 1.53 -5.87 -19.85
CA TYR A 78 0.45 -5.83 -20.83
C TYR A 78 1.01 -5.35 -22.19
N ASP A 79 1.68 -6.26 -22.87
CA ASP A 79 2.44 -6.02 -24.10
C ASP A 79 1.88 -6.77 -25.31
N ASN A 80 0.74 -7.44 -25.16
CA ASN A 80 0.07 -8.22 -26.19
C ASN A 80 -1.42 -7.88 -26.25
N THR A 81 -1.93 -7.63 -27.45
CA THR A 81 -3.36 -7.33 -27.71
C THR A 81 -4.32 -8.41 -27.21
N GLU A 82 -3.85 -9.66 -27.14
CA GLU A 82 -4.65 -10.79 -26.60
C GLU A 82 -4.97 -10.65 -25.11
N TYR A 83 -4.26 -9.76 -24.39
CA TYR A 83 -4.51 -9.48 -22.98
C TYR A 83 -5.65 -8.47 -22.75
N GLY A 84 -6.28 -8.00 -23.85
CA GLY A 84 -7.41 -7.08 -23.81
C GLY A 84 -7.06 -5.63 -23.54
N ILE A 85 -5.83 -5.35 -23.12
CA ILE A 85 -5.18 -4.06 -23.09
C ILE A 85 -3.70 -4.26 -23.40
N ASP A 86 -3.15 -3.42 -24.25
CA ASP A 86 -1.71 -3.38 -24.50
C ASP A 86 -1.21 -1.93 -24.57
N TYR A 87 0.05 -1.73 -24.22
CA TYR A 87 0.63 -0.40 -24.11
C TYR A 87 0.73 0.36 -25.43
N LYS A 88 0.74 -0.33 -26.59
CA LYS A 88 0.83 0.30 -27.92
C LYS A 88 -0.53 0.77 -28.43
N GLY A 89 -1.54 -0.09 -28.26
CA GLY A 89 -2.83 0.07 -28.93
C GLY A 89 -3.93 0.65 -28.06
N CYS A 90 -3.79 0.70 -26.72
CA CYS A 90 -4.85 1.20 -25.86
C CYS A 90 -5.13 2.68 -26.09
N ALA A 91 -6.39 3.07 -26.02
CA ALA A 91 -6.78 4.48 -25.98
C ALA A 91 -6.42 5.08 -24.60
N VAL A 92 -5.87 6.28 -24.58
CA VAL A 92 -5.60 7.05 -23.36
C VAL A 92 -6.28 8.40 -23.48
N LEU A 93 -7.28 8.63 -22.63
CA LEU A 93 -8.00 9.90 -22.53
C LEU A 93 -7.47 10.67 -21.34
N VAL A 94 -7.19 11.97 -21.53
CA VAL A 94 -6.67 12.86 -20.48
C VAL A 94 -7.69 13.96 -20.21
N ALA A 95 -8.14 14.05 -18.95
CA ALA A 95 -9.14 14.99 -18.47
C ALA A 95 -8.74 15.56 -17.09
N TYR A 96 -7.52 16.11 -17.00
CA TYR A 96 -7.06 16.79 -15.78
C TYR A 96 -7.49 18.26 -15.78
N ASP A 97 -8.10 18.67 -14.66
CA ASP A 97 -8.42 20.05 -14.35
C ASP A 97 -7.40 20.68 -13.40
N LYS A 98 -7.48 21.98 -13.17
CA LYS A 98 -6.73 22.66 -12.11
C LYS A 98 -7.45 22.53 -10.78
N GLN A 99 -6.69 22.48 -9.67
CA GLN A 99 -7.26 22.48 -8.33
C GLN A 99 -8.16 23.70 -8.10
N SER A 100 -9.29 23.48 -7.40
CA SER A 100 -10.22 24.56 -7.03
C SER A 100 -9.51 25.64 -6.21
N PRO A 101 -9.71 26.95 -6.56
CA PRO A 101 -9.17 28.06 -5.77
C PRO A 101 -9.67 28.07 -4.32
N ASP A 102 -10.88 27.56 -4.07
CA ASP A 102 -11.46 27.51 -2.71
C ASP A 102 -10.73 26.54 -1.82
N ILE A 103 -10.27 25.39 -2.35
CA ILE A 103 -9.44 24.43 -1.62
C ILE A 103 -8.03 25.01 -1.40
N ALA A 104 -7.47 25.68 -2.41
CA ALA A 104 -6.14 26.29 -2.34
C ALA A 104 -6.02 27.32 -1.20
N GLN A 105 -7.07 28.08 -0.90
CA GLN A 105 -7.05 29.07 0.18
C GLN A 105 -6.70 28.50 1.56
N GLY A 106 -7.10 27.25 1.85
CA GLY A 106 -6.82 26.59 3.12
C GLY A 106 -5.38 26.08 3.24
N VAL A 107 -4.74 25.81 2.09
CA VAL A 107 -3.44 25.15 2.00
C VAL A 107 -2.31 26.13 1.66
N ASP A 108 -2.61 27.15 0.83
CA ASP A 108 -1.62 28.09 0.28
C ASP A 108 -1.54 29.41 1.08
N ARG A 109 -2.20 29.52 2.23
CA ARG A 109 -2.00 30.67 3.12
C ARG A 109 -0.52 30.74 3.45
N ALA A 110 0.17 31.70 2.82
CA ALA A 110 1.52 32.09 3.18
C ALA A 110 1.51 32.64 4.61
N SER A 111 1.66 31.76 5.59
CA SER A 111 2.10 32.17 6.90
C SER A 111 3.62 32.23 6.83
N ASP A 112 4.23 33.22 7.44
CA ASP A 112 5.68 33.30 7.65
C ASP A 112 6.23 32.08 8.39
N ASP A 113 5.34 31.23 8.91
CA ASP A 113 5.64 29.96 9.56
C ASP A 113 5.16 28.78 8.70
N TYR A 114 6.09 28.23 7.93
CA TYR A 114 5.89 27.06 7.05
C TYR A 114 5.25 25.85 7.76
N LEU A 115 5.62 25.60 9.02
CA LEU A 115 5.14 24.46 9.79
C LEU A 115 3.67 24.59 10.23
N ASN A 116 3.12 25.81 10.24
CA ASN A 116 1.73 26.07 10.61
C ASN A 116 0.76 26.08 9.41
N GLN A 117 1.21 25.62 8.25
CA GLN A 117 0.31 25.40 7.13
C GLN A 117 -0.71 24.30 7.48
N GLY A 118 -2.00 24.61 7.31
CA GLY A 118 -3.09 23.70 7.67
C GLY A 118 -3.23 22.48 6.76
N ALA A 119 -3.95 21.49 7.25
CA ALA A 119 -4.34 20.33 6.45
C ALA A 119 -5.24 20.74 5.28
N GLY A 120 -5.05 20.10 4.12
CA GLY A 120 -5.82 20.37 2.91
C GLY A 120 -7.22 19.79 2.92
N ASP A 121 -7.54 18.92 3.87
CA ASP A 121 -8.84 18.31 4.07
C ASP A 121 -9.04 17.91 5.53
N GLN A 122 -10.26 17.63 5.91
CA GLN A 122 -10.59 16.88 7.11
C GLN A 122 -10.35 15.39 6.89
N GLY A 123 -10.13 14.63 7.98
CA GLY A 123 -10.04 13.18 7.86
C GLY A 123 -9.47 12.54 9.11
N LEU A 124 -9.49 11.21 9.11
CA LEU A 124 -8.85 10.39 10.13
C LEU A 124 -8.03 9.30 9.44
N MET A 125 -6.84 9.02 9.97
CA MET A 125 -5.88 8.07 9.44
C MET A 125 -5.42 7.15 10.55
N PHE A 126 -5.11 5.91 10.18
CA PHE A 126 -4.60 4.90 11.11
C PHE A 126 -3.19 4.46 10.75
N GLY A 127 -2.40 4.21 11.77
CA GLY A 127 -1.14 3.50 11.67
C GLY A 127 -1.14 2.28 12.58
N TYR A 128 -0.49 1.20 12.16
CA TYR A 128 -0.44 -0.05 12.90
C TYR A 128 0.92 -0.74 12.78
N ALA A 129 1.31 -1.44 13.82
CA ALA A 129 2.44 -2.37 13.83
C ALA A 129 2.19 -3.49 14.85
N CYS A 130 2.76 -4.67 14.58
CA CYS A 130 2.76 -5.80 15.49
C CYS A 130 4.03 -6.64 15.33
N ASP A 131 4.36 -7.45 16.33
CA ASP A 131 5.57 -8.28 16.38
C ASP A 131 5.45 -9.64 15.67
N GLU A 132 4.52 -9.77 14.71
CA GLU A 132 4.27 -11.05 14.03
C GLU A 132 5.28 -11.35 12.91
N THR A 133 5.95 -10.36 12.37
CA THR A 133 6.95 -10.49 11.29
C THR A 133 8.15 -9.59 11.53
N GLN A 134 9.25 -9.84 10.81
CA GLN A 134 10.46 -9.02 10.91
C GLN A 134 10.22 -7.54 10.55
N THR A 135 9.30 -7.29 9.62
CA THR A 135 8.92 -5.93 9.22
C THR A 135 7.85 -5.32 10.11
N LEU A 136 7.47 -5.98 11.20
CA LEU A 136 6.43 -5.57 12.15
C LEU A 136 5.07 -5.36 11.49
N MET A 137 4.74 -6.23 10.55
CA MET A 137 3.45 -6.31 9.86
C MET A 137 2.65 -7.54 10.31
N PRO A 138 1.30 -7.50 10.21
CA PRO A 138 0.47 -8.68 10.37
C PRO A 138 0.84 -9.77 9.38
N LEU A 139 0.96 -11.01 9.86
CA LEU A 139 1.44 -12.13 9.07
C LEU A 139 0.58 -12.45 7.83
N PRO A 140 -0.77 -12.45 7.89
CA PRO A 140 -1.58 -12.83 6.73
C PRO A 140 -1.37 -11.90 5.52
N ILE A 141 -1.38 -10.57 5.72
CA ILE A 141 -1.14 -9.61 4.62
C ILE A 141 0.30 -9.67 4.14
N TYR A 142 1.25 -9.83 5.05
CA TYR A 142 2.67 -9.98 4.70
C TYR A 142 2.90 -11.16 3.75
N LEU A 143 2.38 -12.34 4.08
CA LEU A 143 2.51 -13.53 3.23
C LEU A 143 1.76 -13.38 1.92
N SER A 144 0.57 -12.78 1.94
CA SER A 144 -0.21 -12.54 0.72
C SER A 144 0.55 -11.64 -0.27
N HIS A 145 1.19 -10.57 0.19
CA HIS A 145 2.05 -9.73 -0.65
C HIS A 145 3.26 -10.51 -1.19
N ARG A 146 3.91 -11.30 -0.37
CA ARG A 146 5.10 -12.07 -0.77
C ARG A 146 4.76 -13.10 -1.86
N ILE A 147 3.60 -13.73 -1.79
CA ILE A 147 3.11 -14.65 -2.84
C ILE A 147 2.92 -13.88 -4.16
N MET A 148 2.35 -12.67 -4.11
CA MET A 148 2.15 -11.85 -5.31
C MET A 148 3.48 -11.35 -5.89
N GLN A 149 4.42 -10.93 -5.06
CA GLN A 149 5.77 -10.57 -5.50
C GLN A 149 6.48 -11.75 -6.18
N ARG A 150 6.34 -12.95 -5.62
CA ARG A 150 6.94 -14.17 -6.19
C ARG A 150 6.32 -14.52 -7.54
N GLN A 151 4.98 -14.41 -7.68
CA GLN A 151 4.29 -14.62 -8.96
C GLN A 151 4.84 -13.66 -10.03
N ALA A 152 4.94 -12.38 -9.73
CA ALA A 152 5.46 -11.37 -10.63
C ALA A 152 6.94 -11.63 -10.99
N GLN A 153 7.77 -11.98 -10.01
CA GLN A 153 9.18 -12.33 -10.23
C GLN A 153 9.32 -13.47 -11.25
N LEU A 154 8.60 -14.58 -11.03
CA LEU A 154 8.69 -15.75 -11.91
C LEU A 154 8.15 -15.48 -13.32
N ARG A 155 7.22 -14.56 -13.45
CA ARG A 155 6.72 -14.07 -14.73
C ARG A 155 7.75 -13.20 -15.45
N HIS A 156 8.32 -12.21 -14.76
CA HIS A 156 9.29 -11.27 -15.33
C HIS A 156 10.62 -11.94 -15.69
N ASP A 157 11.09 -12.88 -14.90
CA ASP A 157 12.34 -13.60 -15.18
C ASP A 157 12.19 -14.76 -16.19
N GLY A 158 10.94 -15.00 -16.64
CA GLY A 158 10.63 -16.00 -17.66
C GLY A 158 10.70 -17.45 -17.18
N ARG A 159 10.82 -17.72 -15.90
CA ARG A 159 10.84 -19.09 -15.33
C ARG A 159 9.49 -19.77 -15.46
N LEU A 160 8.40 -19.02 -15.32
CA LEU A 160 7.04 -19.48 -15.58
C LEU A 160 6.41 -18.60 -16.67
N PRO A 161 6.77 -18.79 -17.95
CA PRO A 161 6.41 -17.89 -19.05
C PRO A 161 4.92 -17.91 -19.41
N TRP A 162 4.19 -18.88 -18.90
CA TRP A 162 2.73 -18.99 -19.07
C TRP A 162 1.94 -18.11 -18.08
N LEU A 163 2.59 -17.54 -17.06
CA LEU A 163 1.96 -16.57 -16.16
C LEU A 163 1.62 -15.27 -16.89
N ARG A 164 0.43 -14.76 -16.63
CA ARG A 164 -0.03 -13.46 -17.09
C ARG A 164 -0.13 -12.48 -15.91
N PRO A 165 -0.25 -11.16 -16.16
CA PRO A 165 -0.05 -10.15 -15.12
C PRO A 165 -1.05 -10.19 -13.97
N ASP A 166 -2.32 -10.57 -14.21
CA ASP A 166 -3.38 -10.52 -13.19
C ASP A 166 -3.33 -11.72 -12.25
N ALA A 167 -3.36 -11.46 -10.97
CA ALA A 167 -3.44 -12.52 -9.94
C ALA A 167 -3.95 -11.95 -8.61
N LYS A 168 -4.49 -12.87 -7.78
CA LYS A 168 -4.90 -12.61 -6.41
C LYS A 168 -4.39 -13.72 -5.49
N SER A 169 -4.00 -13.36 -4.28
CA SER A 169 -3.66 -14.31 -3.22
C SER A 169 -4.49 -14.07 -1.97
N GLN A 170 -4.68 -15.11 -1.17
CA GLN A 170 -5.33 -15.02 0.12
C GLN A 170 -4.67 -16.02 1.06
N VAL A 171 -4.34 -15.61 2.28
CA VAL A 171 -3.70 -16.46 3.29
C VAL A 171 -4.52 -16.42 4.56
N THR A 172 -4.90 -17.61 5.04
CA THR A 172 -5.58 -17.80 6.32
C THR A 172 -4.62 -18.39 7.33
N ILE A 173 -4.45 -17.68 8.44
CA ILE A 173 -3.61 -18.10 9.57
C ILE A 173 -4.51 -18.50 10.73
N ARG A 174 -4.19 -19.63 11.35
CA ARG A 174 -4.75 -20.01 12.63
C ARG A 174 -3.94 -19.35 13.74
N TYR A 175 -4.62 -18.67 14.63
CA TYR A 175 -4.07 -18.03 15.82
C TYR A 175 -4.42 -18.81 17.07
N GLU A 176 -3.48 -18.85 18.02
CA GLU A 176 -3.72 -19.37 19.38
C GLU A 176 -3.21 -18.33 20.38
N ASP A 177 -4.09 -17.92 21.30
CA ASP A 177 -3.82 -16.89 22.32
C ASP A 177 -3.18 -15.61 21.73
N GLY A 178 -3.71 -15.17 20.57
CA GLY A 178 -3.31 -13.93 19.90
C GLY A 178 -2.01 -14.01 19.09
N LYS A 179 -1.41 -15.20 18.95
CA LYS A 179 -0.17 -15.41 18.17
C LYS A 179 -0.41 -16.33 16.97
N PRO A 180 0.28 -16.09 15.84
CA PRO A 180 0.26 -17.00 14.70
C PRO A 180 0.72 -18.41 15.14
N HIS A 181 -0.10 -19.41 14.81
CA HIS A 181 0.19 -20.80 15.17
C HIS A 181 0.52 -21.68 13.96
N SER A 182 -0.30 -21.61 12.91
CA SER A 182 -0.13 -22.39 11.69
C SER A 182 -0.84 -21.74 10.51
N ILE A 183 -0.38 -22.07 9.31
CA ILE A 183 -1.06 -21.71 8.06
C ILE A 183 -2.15 -22.76 7.81
N ASP A 184 -3.38 -22.30 7.58
CA ASP A 184 -4.53 -23.15 7.32
C ASP A 184 -4.82 -23.30 5.83
N THR A 185 -5.00 -22.17 5.16
CA THR A 185 -5.43 -22.15 3.75
C THR A 185 -4.64 -21.10 2.98
N VAL A 186 -4.24 -21.43 1.77
CA VAL A 186 -3.68 -20.49 0.79
C VAL A 186 -4.49 -20.57 -0.49
N VAL A 187 -5.03 -19.45 -0.93
CA VAL A 187 -5.73 -19.30 -2.21
C VAL A 187 -4.85 -18.53 -3.16
N LEU A 188 -4.71 -18.99 -4.39
CA LEU A 188 -4.05 -18.29 -5.47
C LEU A 188 -4.90 -18.39 -6.74
N SER A 189 -5.37 -17.27 -7.25
CA SER A 189 -5.98 -17.16 -8.56
C SER A 189 -5.01 -16.41 -9.45
N THR A 190 -4.48 -17.07 -10.48
CA THR A 190 -3.50 -16.46 -11.40
C THR A 190 -3.91 -16.63 -12.85
N GLN A 191 -3.87 -15.53 -13.58
CA GLN A 191 -4.06 -15.51 -15.03
C GLN A 191 -2.95 -16.28 -15.73
N HIS A 192 -3.28 -17.02 -16.77
CA HIS A 192 -2.36 -17.91 -17.46
C HIS A 192 -2.64 -17.97 -18.98
N SER A 193 -1.66 -18.45 -19.72
CA SER A 193 -1.84 -18.71 -21.15
C SER A 193 -2.81 -19.87 -21.42
N PRO A 194 -3.51 -19.88 -22.57
CA PRO A 194 -4.58 -20.85 -22.84
C PRO A 194 -4.10 -22.29 -23.02
N GLU A 195 -2.82 -22.50 -23.27
CA GLU A 195 -2.24 -23.83 -23.55
C GLU A 195 -2.04 -24.68 -22.29
N MET A 196 -2.02 -24.05 -21.12
CA MET A 196 -1.73 -24.73 -19.86
C MET A 196 -2.92 -25.52 -19.34
N THR A 197 -2.65 -26.74 -18.85
CA THR A 197 -3.63 -27.52 -18.11
C THR A 197 -3.73 -27.06 -16.67
N LEU A 198 -4.92 -27.20 -16.07
CA LEU A 198 -5.13 -26.78 -14.68
C LEU A 198 -4.24 -27.53 -13.68
N ASP A 199 -3.98 -28.82 -13.93
CA ASP A 199 -3.14 -29.61 -13.04
C ASP A 199 -1.68 -29.14 -13.08
N ALA A 200 -1.14 -28.82 -14.26
CA ALA A 200 0.20 -28.25 -14.38
C ALA A 200 0.31 -26.87 -13.72
N ILE A 201 -0.73 -26.02 -13.87
CA ILE A 201 -0.80 -24.71 -13.20
C ILE A 201 -0.79 -24.90 -11.68
N ARG A 202 -1.63 -25.81 -11.16
CA ARG A 202 -1.74 -26.06 -9.71
C ARG A 202 -0.44 -26.57 -9.12
N GLU A 203 0.20 -27.55 -9.77
CA GLU A 203 1.48 -28.08 -9.33
C GLU A 203 2.55 -26.99 -9.31
N ALA A 204 2.76 -26.27 -10.41
CA ALA A 204 3.76 -25.21 -10.51
C ALA A 204 3.49 -24.07 -9.51
N ALA A 205 2.24 -23.65 -9.36
CA ALA A 205 1.86 -22.60 -8.43
C ALA A 205 2.16 -22.98 -6.96
N ILE A 206 1.86 -24.21 -6.57
CA ILE A 206 2.13 -24.69 -5.21
C ILE A 206 3.64 -24.79 -4.98
N GLU A 207 4.39 -25.42 -5.89
CA GLU A 207 5.81 -25.71 -5.67
C GLU A 207 6.70 -24.48 -5.88
N GLU A 208 6.42 -23.63 -6.88
CA GLU A 208 7.31 -22.54 -7.28
C GLU A 208 6.89 -21.16 -6.72
N ILE A 209 5.58 -20.95 -6.49
CA ILE A 209 5.07 -19.65 -6.04
C ILE A 209 4.79 -19.67 -4.54
N ILE A 210 4.01 -20.65 -4.04
CA ILE A 210 3.48 -20.63 -2.68
C ILE A 210 4.50 -21.18 -1.65
N LYS A 211 4.89 -22.43 -1.78
CA LYS A 211 5.73 -23.11 -0.80
C LYS A 211 7.03 -22.37 -0.45
N PRO A 212 7.77 -21.75 -1.41
CA PRO A 212 8.99 -21.02 -1.10
C PRO A 212 8.81 -19.81 -0.20
N ILE A 213 7.58 -19.29 -0.11
CA ILE A 213 7.23 -18.10 0.68
C ILE A 213 6.80 -18.46 2.10
N LEU A 214 6.27 -19.68 2.32
CA LEU A 214 5.70 -20.05 3.60
C LEU A 214 6.78 -20.30 4.66
N PRO A 215 6.69 -19.68 5.87
CA PRO A 215 7.58 -19.97 6.99
C PRO A 215 7.45 -21.43 7.41
N LYS A 216 8.56 -22.15 7.43
CA LYS A 216 8.58 -23.60 7.70
C LYS A 216 7.99 -23.96 9.07
N GLU A 217 8.23 -23.13 10.07
CA GLU A 217 7.73 -23.29 11.44
C GLU A 217 6.21 -23.19 11.57
N LEU A 218 5.55 -22.58 10.60
CA LEU A 218 4.08 -22.44 10.55
C LEU A 218 3.42 -23.45 9.62
N VAL A 219 4.19 -24.23 8.89
CA VAL A 219 3.70 -25.37 8.09
C VAL A 219 3.48 -26.55 9.02
N LYS A 220 2.33 -26.60 9.68
CA LYS A 220 1.95 -27.64 10.63
C LYS A 220 0.72 -28.38 10.11
N GLY A 221 0.89 -29.66 9.75
CA GLY A 221 -0.18 -30.47 9.17
C GLY A 221 -0.43 -30.16 7.69
N ASN A 222 -1.65 -30.43 7.25
CA ASN A 222 -2.03 -30.26 5.85
C ASN A 222 -2.56 -28.85 5.61
N ILE A 223 -1.87 -28.08 4.78
CA ILE A 223 -2.34 -26.79 4.29
C ILE A 223 -3.31 -27.05 3.13
N LYS A 224 -4.43 -26.36 3.14
CA LYS A 224 -5.39 -26.37 2.02
C LYS A 224 -4.93 -25.39 0.93
N TYR A 225 -4.50 -25.90 -0.21
CA TYR A 225 -4.14 -25.08 -1.37
C TYR A 225 -5.31 -25.02 -2.33
N LEU A 226 -5.77 -23.81 -2.66
CA LEU A 226 -6.83 -23.53 -3.61
C LEU A 226 -6.28 -22.69 -4.77
N VAL A 227 -5.80 -23.37 -5.82
CA VAL A 227 -5.23 -22.71 -6.99
C VAL A 227 -6.23 -22.74 -8.12
N ASN A 228 -6.59 -21.56 -8.65
CA ASN A 228 -7.60 -21.40 -9.69
C ASN A 228 -8.84 -22.28 -9.44
N PRO A 229 -9.54 -22.10 -8.31
CA PRO A 229 -10.63 -23.00 -7.91
C PRO A 229 -11.82 -22.97 -8.88
N THR A 230 -12.02 -21.87 -9.61
CA THR A 230 -13.05 -21.74 -10.66
C THR A 230 -12.64 -22.37 -11.98
N GLY A 231 -11.38 -22.82 -12.12
CA GLY A 231 -10.84 -23.39 -13.32
C GLY A 231 -10.03 -22.41 -14.16
N ARG A 232 -10.33 -22.31 -15.45
CA ARG A 232 -9.58 -21.50 -16.43
C ARG A 232 -9.63 -20.01 -16.10
N PHE A 233 -8.45 -19.34 -16.11
CA PHE A 233 -8.32 -17.91 -15.92
C PHE A 233 -7.39 -17.30 -17.00
N VAL A 234 -7.87 -17.25 -18.22
CA VAL A 234 -7.17 -16.69 -19.39
C VAL A 234 -7.54 -15.21 -19.59
N ILE A 235 -8.83 -14.90 -19.47
CA ILE A 235 -9.32 -13.52 -19.52
C ILE A 235 -9.15 -12.91 -18.13
N GLY A 236 -8.39 -11.84 -18.03
CA GLY A 236 -8.09 -11.14 -16.79
C GLY A 236 -7.60 -9.73 -17.06
N GLY A 237 -7.08 -9.08 -16.01
CA GLY A 237 -6.69 -7.68 -16.08
C GLY A 237 -7.84 -6.75 -16.40
N PRO A 238 -7.59 -5.55 -16.97
CA PRO A 238 -8.64 -4.59 -17.32
C PRO A 238 -9.70 -5.10 -18.29
N GLN A 239 -9.42 -6.16 -19.01
CA GLN A 239 -10.44 -6.84 -19.84
C GLN A 239 -11.44 -7.65 -19.00
N GLY A 240 -10.97 -8.24 -17.92
CA GLY A 240 -11.81 -9.05 -17.03
C GLY A 240 -12.67 -8.22 -16.10
N ASP A 241 -12.13 -7.11 -15.63
CA ASP A 241 -12.80 -6.20 -14.69
C ASP A 241 -12.24 -4.78 -14.83
N CYS A 242 -13.08 -3.79 -14.61
CA CYS A 242 -12.70 -2.38 -14.63
C CYS A 242 -11.82 -2.05 -13.41
N GLY A 243 -10.68 -1.39 -13.64
CA GLY A 243 -9.78 -0.89 -12.62
C GLY A 243 -10.01 0.59 -12.31
N LEU A 244 -9.87 0.94 -11.05
CA LEU A 244 -9.95 2.32 -10.56
C LEU A 244 -8.89 2.56 -9.47
N THR A 245 -8.29 3.75 -9.50
CA THR A 245 -7.39 4.20 -8.42
C THR A 245 -8.11 4.19 -7.07
N GLY A 246 -7.44 3.69 -6.04
CA GLY A 246 -7.94 3.76 -4.66
C GLY A 246 -8.99 2.73 -4.27
N ARG A 247 -9.12 1.63 -5.03
CA ARG A 247 -10.07 0.54 -4.72
C ARG A 247 -9.46 -0.66 -4.01
N LYS A 248 -8.18 -0.58 -3.62
CA LYS A 248 -7.47 -1.64 -2.89
C LYS A 248 -6.85 -1.13 -1.58
N ILE A 249 -7.54 -0.22 -0.90
CA ILE A 249 -7.03 0.48 0.29
C ILE A 249 -6.69 -0.46 1.46
N ILE A 250 -7.38 -1.57 1.60
CA ILE A 250 -7.10 -2.57 2.65
C ILE A 250 -5.89 -3.43 2.29
N VAL A 251 -5.74 -3.78 1.01
CA VAL A 251 -4.53 -4.43 0.47
C VAL A 251 -3.32 -3.52 0.62
N ASP A 252 -3.49 -2.22 0.38
CA ASP A 252 -2.43 -1.21 0.49
C ASP A 252 -1.94 -1.01 1.92
N THR A 253 -2.71 -1.39 2.93
CA THR A 253 -2.44 -1.12 4.34
C THR A 253 -2.21 -2.41 5.14
N TYR A 254 -3.16 -2.85 5.95
CA TYR A 254 -2.92 -3.91 6.94
C TYR A 254 -3.75 -5.18 6.73
N GLY A 255 -4.42 -5.33 5.57
CA GLY A 255 -5.18 -6.53 5.24
C GLY A 255 -6.37 -6.81 6.17
N GLY A 256 -6.92 -5.77 6.80
CA GLY A 256 -8.03 -5.87 7.74
C GLY A 256 -7.62 -6.08 9.20
N ALA A 257 -6.33 -6.20 9.51
CA ALA A 257 -5.85 -6.34 10.89
C ALA A 257 -5.96 -5.05 11.70
N ALA A 258 -6.11 -3.90 11.05
CA ALA A 258 -6.33 -2.60 11.68
C ALA A 258 -7.48 -1.87 10.98
N PRO A 259 -8.14 -0.91 11.66
CA PRO A 259 -9.09 0.00 11.04
C PRO A 259 -8.46 0.81 9.90
N HIS A 260 -9.31 1.35 9.02
CA HIS A 260 -8.91 2.23 7.93
C HIS A 260 -9.75 3.51 7.93
N GLY A 261 -9.12 4.65 7.65
CA GLY A 261 -9.82 5.95 7.61
C GLY A 261 -10.62 6.19 6.33
N GLY A 262 -10.44 5.37 5.29
CA GLY A 262 -11.15 5.44 4.02
C GLY A 262 -10.40 6.20 2.92
N GLY A 263 -9.35 6.97 3.23
CA GLY A 263 -8.56 7.71 2.25
C GLY A 263 -7.63 6.81 1.44
N ALA A 264 -7.68 6.90 0.12
CA ALA A 264 -6.74 6.24 -0.79
C ALA A 264 -5.42 7.01 -0.86
N PHE A 265 -4.34 6.32 -1.26
CA PHE A 265 -2.98 6.88 -1.34
C PHE A 265 -2.57 7.26 -2.76
N SER A 266 -2.66 6.31 -3.69
CA SER A 266 -2.12 6.47 -5.04
C SER A 266 -2.68 7.68 -5.76
N GLY A 267 -1.83 8.39 -6.49
CA GLY A 267 -2.17 9.61 -7.22
C GLY A 267 -2.19 10.89 -6.40
N LYS A 268 -2.05 10.81 -5.08
CA LYS A 268 -2.06 11.97 -4.17
C LYS A 268 -0.64 12.40 -3.79
N ASP A 269 -0.34 13.68 -3.98
CA ASP A 269 0.91 14.29 -3.50
C ASP A 269 0.93 14.36 -1.95
N PRO A 270 2.12 14.52 -1.32
CA PRO A 270 2.24 14.43 0.14
C PRO A 270 1.58 15.56 0.93
N SER A 271 1.01 16.59 0.29
CA SER A 271 0.18 17.59 0.98
C SER A 271 -1.17 17.02 1.42
N LYS A 272 -1.60 15.91 0.82
CA LYS A 272 -2.82 15.20 1.19
C LYS A 272 -2.54 14.33 2.43
N VAL A 273 -3.16 14.69 3.55
CA VAL A 273 -2.99 13.98 4.83
C VAL A 273 -3.51 12.54 4.80
N ASP A 274 -4.44 12.20 3.91
CA ASP A 274 -4.85 10.82 3.66
C ASP A 274 -3.64 9.90 3.43
N ARG A 275 -2.66 10.38 2.68
CA ARG A 275 -1.44 9.65 2.40
C ARG A 275 -0.36 9.91 3.44
N SER A 276 0.04 11.16 3.63
CA SER A 276 1.18 11.53 4.47
C SER A 276 0.97 11.18 5.94
N ALA A 277 -0.22 11.41 6.49
CA ALA A 277 -0.51 11.08 7.88
C ALA A 277 -0.71 9.58 8.11
N ALA A 278 -1.20 8.81 7.13
CA ALA A 278 -1.20 7.36 7.22
C ALA A 278 0.23 6.79 7.25
N TYR A 279 1.15 7.36 6.46
CA TYR A 279 2.57 7.00 6.51
C TYR A 279 3.20 7.38 7.85
N ALA A 280 2.91 8.58 8.37
CA ALA A 280 3.37 9.00 9.70
C ALA A 280 2.81 8.09 10.81
N GLY A 281 1.56 7.71 10.73
CA GLY A 281 0.95 6.76 11.67
C GLY A 281 1.66 5.40 11.67
N ARG A 282 2.01 4.87 10.49
CA ARG A 282 2.82 3.66 10.37
C ARG A 282 4.20 3.84 11.02
N TYR A 283 4.87 4.96 10.75
CA TYR A 283 6.17 5.28 11.31
C TYR A 283 6.13 5.32 12.85
N VAL A 284 5.14 5.99 13.43
CA VAL A 284 4.93 6.04 14.88
C VAL A 284 4.70 4.64 15.45
N ALA A 285 3.73 3.90 14.92
CA ALA A 285 3.37 2.57 15.43
C ALA A 285 4.56 1.59 15.33
N LYS A 286 5.29 1.62 14.21
CA LYS A 286 6.47 0.77 14.00
C LYS A 286 7.57 1.06 15.02
N ASN A 287 7.85 2.34 15.30
CA ASN A 287 8.87 2.73 16.28
C ASN A 287 8.46 2.32 17.71
N ILE A 288 7.19 2.42 18.09
CA ILE A 288 6.71 1.98 19.40
C ILE A 288 6.94 0.47 19.59
N VAL A 289 6.59 -0.34 18.60
CA VAL A 289 6.81 -1.80 18.66
C VAL A 289 8.30 -2.14 18.59
N ALA A 290 9.07 -1.50 17.71
CA ALA A 290 10.51 -1.68 17.60
C ALA A 290 11.26 -1.29 18.88
N ALA A 291 10.81 -0.27 19.61
CA ALA A 291 11.32 0.12 20.92
C ALA A 291 11.02 -0.94 22.01
N GLY A 292 10.17 -1.93 21.71
CA GLY A 292 9.74 -2.94 22.67
C GLY A 292 8.81 -2.39 23.75
N LEU A 293 8.13 -1.25 23.50
CA LEU A 293 7.15 -0.66 24.41
C LEU A 293 5.83 -1.46 24.42
N ALA A 294 5.50 -2.10 23.31
CA ALA A 294 4.33 -2.96 23.15
C ALA A 294 4.58 -4.00 22.06
N SER A 295 3.83 -5.09 22.04
CA SER A 295 3.84 -6.06 20.93
C SER A 295 2.87 -5.70 19.80
N LYS A 296 1.93 -4.80 20.07
CA LYS A 296 0.97 -4.24 19.10
C LYS A 296 0.75 -2.77 19.39
N CYS A 297 0.62 -1.96 18.36
CA CYS A 297 0.30 -0.55 18.47
C CYS A 297 -0.59 -0.11 17.33
N LEU A 298 -1.71 0.51 17.68
CA LEU A 298 -2.60 1.23 16.77
C LEU A 298 -2.58 2.70 17.14
N ILE A 299 -2.42 3.57 16.16
CA ILE A 299 -2.60 5.02 16.32
C ILE A 299 -3.68 5.51 15.36
N GLN A 300 -4.56 6.40 15.83
CA GLN A 300 -5.44 7.22 15.01
C GLN A 300 -4.98 8.67 15.09
N ILE A 301 -4.91 9.33 13.94
CA ILE A 301 -4.62 10.76 13.82
C ILE A 301 -5.76 11.40 13.04
N SER A 302 -6.29 12.53 13.51
CA SER A 302 -7.35 13.24 12.79
C SER A 302 -7.01 14.71 12.58
N TYR A 303 -7.54 15.28 11.49
CA TYR A 303 -7.31 16.66 11.07
C TYR A 303 -8.61 17.37 10.72
N ALA A 304 -8.61 18.69 10.88
CA ALA A 304 -9.60 19.60 10.32
C ALA A 304 -8.95 20.40 9.18
N ILE A 305 -9.73 20.68 8.13
CA ILE A 305 -9.26 21.51 7.00
C ILE A 305 -8.75 22.86 7.49
N GLY A 306 -7.61 23.30 6.98
CA GLY A 306 -6.99 24.58 7.33
C GLY A 306 -6.35 24.67 8.71
N VAL A 307 -6.30 23.57 9.48
CA VAL A 307 -5.68 23.49 10.81
C VAL A 307 -4.44 22.60 10.75
N ALA A 308 -3.31 23.11 11.25
CA ALA A 308 -2.04 22.39 11.24
C ALA A 308 -1.96 21.32 12.33
N GLN A 309 -2.39 21.63 13.54
CA GLN A 309 -2.36 20.66 14.64
C GLN A 309 -3.41 19.58 14.43
N PRO A 310 -3.08 18.29 14.66
CA PRO A 310 -4.08 17.23 14.71
C PRO A 310 -5.21 17.58 15.69
N THR A 311 -6.45 17.30 15.31
CA THR A 311 -7.61 17.49 16.21
C THR A 311 -7.65 16.44 17.31
N SER A 312 -7.12 15.24 17.04
CA SER A 312 -6.88 14.21 18.04
C SER A 312 -5.77 13.26 17.62
N VAL A 313 -5.08 12.71 18.61
CA VAL A 313 -4.16 11.58 18.49
C VAL A 313 -4.55 10.56 19.55
N TRP A 314 -4.94 9.37 19.12
CA TRP A 314 -5.34 8.29 20.02
C TRP A 314 -4.49 7.05 19.74
N ILE A 315 -4.03 6.42 20.84
CA ILE A 315 -3.17 5.23 20.78
C ILE A 315 -3.78 4.13 21.63
N THR A 316 -3.69 2.91 21.13
CA THR A 316 -3.92 1.71 21.93
C THR A 316 -2.89 0.64 21.62
N THR A 317 -2.40 0.01 22.67
CA THR A 317 -1.49 -1.15 22.60
C THR A 317 -2.23 -2.47 22.82
N TYR A 318 -3.56 -2.44 22.87
CA TYR A 318 -4.40 -3.61 23.12
C TYR A 318 -4.01 -4.36 24.41
N GLY A 319 -3.55 -3.63 25.43
CA GLY A 319 -3.09 -4.20 26.70
C GLY A 319 -1.72 -4.89 26.65
N THR A 320 -0.97 -4.73 25.56
CA THR A 320 0.39 -5.30 25.44
C THR A 320 1.48 -4.31 25.85
N GLY A 321 1.13 -3.08 26.22
CA GLY A 321 2.06 -2.02 26.61
C GLY A 321 2.82 -2.34 27.90
N LYS A 322 4.11 -2.05 27.92
CA LYS A 322 4.94 -2.10 29.15
C LYS A 322 4.76 -0.86 30.03
N ILE A 323 4.27 0.21 29.45
CA ILE A 323 3.82 1.45 30.10
C ILE A 323 2.41 1.77 29.62
N SER A 324 1.71 2.70 30.25
CA SER A 324 0.34 3.03 29.88
C SER A 324 0.24 3.67 28.49
N ASP A 325 -0.90 3.52 27.84
CA ASP A 325 -1.17 4.11 26.53
C ASP A 325 -1.10 5.66 26.58
N GLU A 326 -1.48 6.27 27.73
CA GLU A 326 -1.33 7.71 27.96
C GLU A 326 0.15 8.12 27.93
N LYS A 327 1.02 7.36 28.60
CA LYS A 327 2.45 7.65 28.62
C LYS A 327 3.07 7.49 27.22
N ILE A 328 2.64 6.48 26.46
CA ILE A 328 3.05 6.30 25.06
C ILE A 328 2.60 7.51 24.22
N SER A 329 1.36 8.00 24.42
CA SER A 329 0.85 9.19 23.71
C SER A 329 1.70 10.45 24.01
N GLU A 330 2.11 10.66 25.26
CA GLU A 330 3.03 11.76 25.61
C GLU A 330 4.37 11.66 24.88
N LEU A 331 4.95 10.44 24.81
CA LEU A 331 6.19 10.20 24.09
C LEU A 331 6.03 10.44 22.58
N VAL A 332 4.92 10.05 22.00
CA VAL A 332 4.62 10.31 20.59
C VAL A 332 4.58 11.80 20.30
N MET A 333 3.87 12.58 21.12
CA MET A 333 3.79 14.03 20.93
C MET A 333 5.15 14.73 21.14
N LYS A 334 6.06 14.14 21.92
CA LYS A 334 7.41 14.63 22.11
C LYS A 334 8.35 14.35 20.93
N HIS A 335 8.24 13.17 20.33
CA HIS A 335 9.22 12.66 19.36
C HIS A 335 8.81 12.83 17.90
N PHE A 336 7.52 13.07 17.60
CA PHE A 336 6.99 13.12 16.24
C PHE A 336 6.22 14.43 16.01
N ASP A 337 6.56 15.14 14.96
CA ASP A 337 5.78 16.28 14.49
C ASP A 337 4.69 15.80 13.53
N LEU A 338 3.45 15.75 14.02
CA LEU A 338 2.30 15.26 13.27
C LEU A 338 1.53 16.37 12.54
N ARG A 339 2.08 17.58 12.47
CA ARG A 339 1.55 18.64 11.59
C ARG A 339 1.80 18.24 10.12
N PRO A 340 0.94 18.58 9.15
CA PRO A 340 1.11 18.16 7.75
C PRO A 340 2.51 18.43 7.18
N LYS A 341 3.05 19.63 7.38
CA LYS A 341 4.39 19.99 6.92
C LYS A 341 5.52 19.35 7.75
N GLY A 342 5.27 19.15 9.05
CA GLY A 342 6.18 18.37 9.90
C GLY A 342 6.36 16.95 9.41
N ILE A 343 5.27 16.29 9.01
CA ILE A 343 5.32 14.95 8.44
C ILE A 343 6.12 14.92 7.13
N VAL A 344 5.86 15.87 6.23
CA VAL A 344 6.56 15.95 4.94
C VAL A 344 8.07 16.09 5.13
N GLN A 345 8.49 16.91 6.08
CA GLN A 345 9.91 17.07 6.43
C GLN A 345 10.49 15.84 7.12
N MET A 346 9.78 15.32 8.13
CA MET A 346 10.22 14.18 8.94
C MET A 346 10.45 12.92 8.09
N LEU A 347 9.61 12.70 7.10
CA LEU A 347 9.64 11.52 6.23
C LEU A 347 10.24 11.79 4.85
N ASP A 348 10.71 13.02 4.58
CA ASP A 348 11.33 13.42 3.30
C ASP A 348 10.47 13.04 2.08
N LEU A 349 9.21 13.50 2.08
CA LEU A 349 8.18 13.07 1.13
C LEU A 349 8.15 13.84 -0.20
N LEU A 350 8.92 14.94 -0.36
CA LEU A 350 8.94 15.74 -1.60
C LEU A 350 9.86 15.12 -2.67
N ARG A 351 9.78 13.81 -2.85
CA ARG A 351 10.61 13.04 -3.80
C ARG A 351 9.75 12.13 -4.68
N PRO A 352 10.21 11.74 -5.87
CA PRO A 352 9.51 10.80 -6.74
C PRO A 352 9.70 9.35 -6.24
N ILE A 353 9.01 8.97 -5.18
CA ILE A 353 9.15 7.68 -4.48
C ILE A 353 7.87 6.84 -4.51
N TYR A 354 6.82 7.30 -5.18
CA TYR A 354 5.46 6.81 -4.98
C TYR A 354 5.06 5.66 -5.91
N GLU A 355 5.55 5.62 -7.15
CA GLU A 355 5.20 4.56 -8.10
C GLU A 355 5.47 3.16 -7.54
N LYS A 356 6.60 2.97 -6.89
CA LYS A 356 6.97 1.67 -6.29
C LYS A 356 6.07 1.26 -5.11
N THR A 357 5.35 2.20 -4.48
CA THR A 357 4.42 1.91 -3.38
C THR A 357 3.10 1.33 -3.86
N ALA A 358 2.76 1.56 -5.13
CA ALA A 358 1.43 1.30 -5.68
C ALA A 358 1.08 -0.18 -5.88
N ALA A 359 2.02 -1.09 -5.68
CA ALA A 359 1.80 -2.53 -5.68
C ALA A 359 2.52 -3.19 -4.51
N TYR A 360 1.96 -4.29 -3.99
CA TYR A 360 2.53 -5.10 -2.89
C TYR A 360 2.53 -4.43 -1.51
N GLY A 361 1.62 -3.49 -1.28
CA GLY A 361 1.44 -2.77 -0.02
C GLY A 361 2.39 -1.58 0.15
N HIS A 362 1.91 -0.59 0.89
CA HIS A 362 2.69 0.61 1.23
C HIS A 362 3.52 0.42 2.48
N PHE A 363 3.24 -0.60 3.30
CA PHE A 363 3.87 -0.85 4.59
C PHE A 363 4.55 -2.22 4.64
N GLY A 364 5.53 -2.35 5.53
CA GLY A 364 6.30 -3.58 5.69
C GLY A 364 7.35 -3.80 4.60
N ARG A 365 7.82 -2.74 3.96
CA ARG A 365 8.84 -2.75 2.91
C ARG A 365 10.04 -1.92 3.34
N GLU A 366 11.22 -2.52 3.32
CA GLU A 366 12.44 -1.93 3.89
C GLU A 366 13.39 -1.37 2.83
N GLU A 367 12.87 -1.06 1.62
CA GLU A 367 13.62 -0.31 0.61
C GLU A 367 13.90 1.12 1.12
N PRO A 368 15.05 1.73 0.77
CA PRO A 368 15.49 3.00 1.37
C PRO A 368 14.51 4.17 1.22
N ASP A 369 13.70 4.16 0.17
CA ASP A 369 12.73 5.24 -0.09
C ASP A 369 11.46 5.15 0.78
N PHE A 370 11.23 4.02 1.45
CA PHE A 370 10.12 3.83 2.38
C PHE A 370 10.51 4.36 3.77
N THR A 371 10.68 5.66 3.89
CA THR A 371 11.21 6.33 5.10
C THR A 371 10.35 6.11 6.34
N TRP A 372 9.05 5.89 6.16
CA TRP A 372 8.10 5.57 7.23
C TRP A 372 8.30 4.17 7.83
N GLU A 373 9.15 3.35 7.24
CA GLU A 373 9.54 2.04 7.77
C GLU A 373 10.80 2.08 8.63
N ALA A 374 11.46 3.25 8.76
CA ALA A 374 12.62 3.41 9.62
C ALA A 374 12.26 3.28 11.10
N THR A 375 13.18 2.71 11.89
CA THR A 375 13.03 2.51 13.34
C THR A 375 14.02 3.36 14.14
N ASP A 376 14.44 4.48 13.58
CA ASP A 376 15.45 5.41 14.11
C ASP A 376 15.02 6.12 15.41
N LYS A 377 13.73 6.15 15.73
CA LYS A 377 13.20 6.71 16.98
C LYS A 377 13.11 5.68 18.12
N ALA A 378 13.27 4.39 17.83
CA ALA A 378 13.03 3.31 18.79
C ALA A 378 13.91 3.41 20.06
N GLU A 379 15.19 3.69 19.90
CA GLU A 379 16.12 3.81 21.02
C GLU A 379 15.77 5.00 21.93
N ALA A 380 15.48 6.17 21.34
CA ALA A 380 15.09 7.36 22.09
C ALA A 380 13.76 7.17 22.84
N LEU A 381 12.78 6.53 22.18
CA LEU A 381 11.49 6.19 22.80
C LEU A 381 11.67 5.25 24.00
N ARG A 382 12.52 4.23 23.86
CA ARG A 382 12.83 3.28 24.92
C ARG A 382 13.49 3.96 26.11
N ALA A 383 14.49 4.80 25.86
CA ALA A 383 15.19 5.55 26.90
C ALA A 383 14.25 6.49 27.67
N ASP A 384 13.40 7.25 26.96
CA ASP A 384 12.44 8.17 27.58
C ASP A 384 11.30 7.43 28.31
N ALA A 385 11.04 6.19 27.95
CA ALA A 385 10.11 5.32 28.67
C ALA A 385 10.69 4.72 29.97
N GLY A 386 12.01 4.84 30.17
CA GLY A 386 12.70 4.28 31.34
C GLY A 386 12.92 2.76 31.26
N LEU A 387 13.07 2.20 30.04
CA LEU A 387 13.20 0.75 29.80
C LEU A 387 14.57 0.36 29.22
#